data_b6df15143983a5182cf7cd14c25ba77f
#
_entry.id   b6df15143983a5182cf7cd14c25ba77f
#
_cell.length_a   1.000
_cell.length_b   1.000
_cell.length_c   1.000
_cell.angle_alpha   90.00
_cell.angle_beta   90.00
_cell.angle_gamma   90.00
#
_symmetry.space_group_name_H-M   'P 1'
#
loop_
_entity.id
_entity.type
_entity.pdbx_description
1 polymer ?
#
loop_
_entity_poly.entity_id
_entity_poly.type
_entity_poly.pdbx_seq_one_letter_code
_entity_poly.pdbx_strand_id
1 'polypeptide(L)'
;GLKSSVLNYINKCEMKKEAFDRADLVASFQNAVVDVLVTHAIHACREYNFEKFAIAGGVASNSALRSAMSKACEDNGIKFYHPSPILCTDNAAMIGAAAYYEYKAGVRSSWDLNAVPNLKLGEK
;
A
#
# COMPACT_ATOMS: atom_id res chain seq x y z
N GLY A 1 -2.03 16.18 -7.85
CA GLY A 1 -2.34 15.11 -6.88
C GLY A 1 -2.22 15.59 -5.43
N LEU A 2 -2.42 14.69 -4.46
CA LEU A 2 -2.46 15.02 -3.02
C LEU A 2 -1.21 15.74 -2.52
N LYS A 3 -0.01 15.29 -2.93
CA LYS A 3 1.26 15.95 -2.56
C LYS A 3 1.29 17.40 -3.00
N SER A 4 0.95 17.68 -4.26
CA SER A 4 0.93 19.03 -4.80
C SER A 4 -0.14 19.90 -4.13
N SER A 5 -1.28 19.33 -3.75
CA SER A 5 -2.34 20.03 -3.03
C SER A 5 -1.85 20.52 -1.66
N VAL A 6 -1.15 19.68 -0.91
CA VAL A 6 -0.57 20.05 0.39
C VAL A 6 0.49 21.14 0.23
N LEU A 7 1.41 20.98 -0.74
CA LEU A 7 2.43 22.00 -1.01
C LEU A 7 1.81 23.35 -1.39
N ASN A 8 0.80 23.35 -2.24
CA ASN A 8 0.10 24.57 -2.63
C ASN A 8 -0.62 25.23 -1.44
N TYR A 9 -1.20 24.42 -0.54
CA TYR A 9 -1.81 24.94 0.68
C TYR A 9 -0.79 25.62 1.59
N ILE A 10 0.35 24.96 1.83
CA ILE A 10 1.45 25.52 2.64
C ILE A 10 1.95 26.83 2.03
N ASN A 11 2.28 26.84 0.75
CA ASN A 11 2.76 28.04 0.05
C ASN A 11 1.73 29.18 0.11
N LYS A 12 0.43 28.88 -0.02
CA LYS A 12 -0.64 29.87 0.11
C LYS A 12 -0.68 30.51 1.49
N CYS A 13 -0.57 29.69 2.54
CA CYS A 13 -0.54 30.17 3.93
C CYS A 13 0.68 31.07 4.16
N GLU A 14 1.85 30.67 3.68
CA GLU A 14 3.10 31.45 3.79
C GLU A 14 2.98 32.81 3.07
N MET A 15 2.48 32.82 1.84
CA MET A 15 2.29 34.07 1.07
C MET A 15 1.32 35.02 1.76
N LYS A 16 0.28 34.50 2.39
CA LYS A 16 -0.74 35.31 3.08
C LYS A 16 -0.37 35.61 4.54
N LYS A 17 0.73 35.03 5.03
CA LYS A 17 1.12 35.08 6.46
C LYS A 17 0.02 34.55 7.39
N GLU A 18 -0.74 33.56 6.92
CA GLU A 18 -1.77 32.86 7.67
C GLU A 18 -1.11 31.71 8.45
N ALA A 19 -1.38 31.62 9.76
CA ALA A 19 -0.93 30.48 10.56
C ALA A 19 -1.80 29.24 10.27
N PHE A 20 -1.19 28.06 10.29
CA PHE A 20 -1.91 26.78 10.24
C PHE A 20 -1.26 25.80 11.21
N ASP A 21 -2.04 24.86 11.73
CA ASP A 21 -1.51 23.77 12.54
C ASP A 21 -0.96 22.65 11.63
N ARG A 22 0.31 22.32 11.83
CA ARG A 22 0.97 21.25 11.05
C ARG A 22 0.43 19.87 11.40
N ALA A 23 0.07 19.64 12.65
CA ALA A 23 -0.47 18.35 13.07
C ALA A 23 -1.85 18.11 12.44
N ASP A 24 -2.70 19.13 12.41
CA ASP A 24 -4.00 19.07 11.76
C ASP A 24 -3.87 18.85 10.24
N LEU A 25 -2.92 19.51 9.60
CA LEU A 25 -2.66 19.31 8.17
C LEU A 25 -2.21 17.87 7.87
N VAL A 26 -1.31 17.33 8.69
CA VAL A 26 -0.82 15.94 8.55
C VAL A 26 -1.94 14.94 8.80
N ALA A 27 -2.75 15.17 9.84
CA ALA A 27 -3.91 14.32 10.15
C ALA A 27 -4.94 14.34 9.00
N SER A 28 -5.26 15.53 8.48
CA SER A 28 -6.17 15.69 7.34
C SER A 28 -5.64 14.98 6.09
N PHE A 29 -4.35 15.13 5.78
CA PHE A 29 -3.72 14.43 4.67
C PHE A 29 -3.79 12.90 4.84
N GLN A 30 -3.42 12.39 6.01
CA GLN A 30 -3.48 10.95 6.30
C GLN A 30 -4.91 10.41 6.16
N ASN A 31 -5.89 11.12 6.73
CA ASN A 31 -7.29 10.71 6.64
C ASN A 31 -7.79 10.67 5.19
N ALA A 32 -7.45 11.66 4.38
CA ALA A 32 -7.82 11.69 2.97
C ALA A 32 -7.24 10.51 2.17
N VAL A 33 -5.99 10.13 2.45
CA VAL A 33 -5.36 8.96 1.82
C VAL A 33 -6.02 7.66 2.27
N VAL A 34 -6.21 7.50 3.58
CA VAL A 34 -6.81 6.28 4.17
C VAL A 34 -8.23 6.08 3.66
N ASP A 35 -9.04 7.14 3.64
CA ASP A 35 -10.44 7.10 3.20
C ASP A 35 -10.56 6.61 1.75
N VAL A 36 -9.78 7.20 0.84
CA VAL A 36 -9.78 6.78 -0.57
C VAL A 36 -9.36 5.32 -0.74
N LEU A 37 -8.29 4.89 -0.05
CA LEU A 37 -7.80 3.52 -0.17
C LEU A 37 -8.80 2.50 0.38
N VAL A 38 -9.38 2.77 1.54
CA VAL A 38 -10.38 1.88 2.16
C VAL A 38 -11.64 1.81 1.31
N THR A 39 -12.17 2.95 0.88
CA THR A 39 -13.39 3.01 0.06
C THR A 39 -13.23 2.23 -1.24
N HIS A 40 -12.12 2.44 -1.97
CA HIS A 40 -11.87 1.74 -3.22
C HIS A 40 -11.65 0.23 -3.03
N ALA A 41 -10.93 -0.16 -1.97
CA ALA A 41 -10.71 -1.58 -1.67
C ALA A 41 -12.02 -2.32 -1.37
N ILE A 42 -12.86 -1.76 -0.50
CA ILE A 42 -14.15 -2.36 -0.16
C ILE A 42 -15.09 -2.40 -1.36
N HIS A 43 -15.12 -1.31 -2.16
CA HIS A 43 -15.92 -1.28 -3.38
C HIS A 43 -15.48 -2.39 -4.36
N ALA A 44 -14.18 -2.54 -4.60
CA ALA A 44 -13.66 -3.59 -5.46
C ALA A 44 -13.98 -5.00 -4.93
N CYS A 45 -13.81 -5.24 -3.63
CA CYS A 45 -14.16 -6.54 -3.04
C CYS A 45 -15.64 -6.87 -3.24
N ARG A 46 -16.53 -5.89 -3.10
CA ARG A 46 -17.98 -6.08 -3.32
C ARG A 46 -18.32 -6.32 -4.80
N GLU A 47 -17.75 -5.53 -5.68
CA GLU A 47 -17.99 -5.61 -7.13
C GLU A 47 -17.57 -6.98 -7.71
N TYR A 48 -16.41 -7.50 -7.25
CA TYR A 48 -15.88 -8.78 -7.72
C TYR A 48 -16.20 -9.97 -6.79
N ASN A 49 -17.00 -9.77 -5.75
CA ASN A 49 -17.39 -10.80 -4.77
C ASN A 49 -16.19 -11.48 -4.09
N PHE A 50 -15.16 -10.70 -3.71
CA PHE A 50 -14.02 -11.21 -2.97
C PHE A 50 -14.30 -11.24 -1.47
N GLU A 51 -14.13 -12.41 -0.86
CA GLU A 51 -14.25 -12.64 0.59
C GLU A 51 -12.93 -12.44 1.35
N LYS A 52 -11.82 -12.22 0.64
CA LYS A 52 -10.48 -12.07 1.22
C LYS A 52 -9.79 -10.87 0.61
N PHE A 53 -9.18 -10.08 1.47
CA PHE A 53 -8.41 -8.91 1.05
C PHE A 53 -7.07 -8.85 1.78
N ALA A 54 -6.01 -8.50 1.08
CA ALA A 54 -4.68 -8.36 1.66
C ALA A 54 -4.04 -7.04 1.24
N ILE A 55 -3.31 -6.42 2.16
CA ILE A 55 -2.44 -5.28 1.85
C ILE A 55 -0.97 -5.68 2.00
N ALA A 56 -0.11 -5.10 1.16
CA ALA A 56 1.33 -5.29 1.19
C ALA A 56 2.04 -4.01 0.75
N GLY A 57 3.37 -3.98 0.84
CA GLY A 57 4.20 -2.83 0.50
C GLY A 57 4.35 -1.83 1.65
N GLY A 58 5.21 -0.80 1.47
CA GLY A 58 5.59 0.14 2.53
C GLY A 58 4.42 0.87 3.18
N VAL A 59 3.41 1.27 2.42
CA VAL A 59 2.22 1.97 2.94
C VAL A 59 1.37 1.04 3.82
N ALA A 60 1.44 -0.28 3.64
CA ALA A 60 0.76 -1.23 4.51
C ALA A 60 1.29 -1.27 5.95
N SER A 61 2.42 -0.63 6.27
CA SER A 61 2.89 -0.43 7.64
C SER A 61 2.20 0.73 8.37
N ASN A 62 1.44 1.57 7.67
CA ASN A 62 0.71 2.68 8.29
C ASN A 62 -0.40 2.16 9.21
N SER A 63 -0.34 2.52 10.50
CA SER A 63 -1.26 2.02 11.53
C SER A 63 -2.70 2.50 11.33
N ALA A 64 -2.89 3.74 10.87
CA ALA A 64 -4.23 4.27 10.60
C ALA A 64 -4.90 3.53 9.45
N LEU A 65 -4.15 3.26 8.36
CA LEU A 65 -4.65 2.47 7.24
C LEU A 65 -5.03 1.05 7.68
N ARG A 66 -4.19 0.38 8.47
CA ARG A 66 -4.47 -0.98 8.96
C ARG A 66 -5.73 -1.01 9.81
N SER A 67 -5.85 -0.08 10.75
CA SER A 67 -7.01 0.00 11.63
C SER A 67 -8.30 0.26 10.86
N ALA A 68 -8.29 1.24 9.96
CA ALA A 68 -9.46 1.58 9.15
C ALA A 68 -9.85 0.43 8.20
N MET A 69 -8.86 -0.21 7.55
CA MET A 69 -9.09 -1.34 6.65
C MET A 69 -9.62 -2.57 7.39
N SER A 70 -9.04 -2.87 8.58
CA SER A 70 -9.50 -3.98 9.42
C SER A 70 -10.98 -3.82 9.77
N LYS A 71 -11.35 -2.63 10.26
CA LYS A 71 -12.74 -2.33 10.60
C LYS A 71 -13.66 -2.42 9.37
N ALA A 72 -13.27 -1.81 8.26
CA ALA A 72 -14.09 -1.82 7.05
C ALA A 72 -14.27 -3.24 6.48
N CYS A 73 -13.24 -4.08 6.53
CA CYS A 73 -13.34 -5.48 6.12
C CYS A 73 -14.27 -6.27 7.07
N GLU A 74 -14.15 -6.07 8.38
CA GLU A 74 -15.02 -6.71 9.38
C GLU A 74 -16.50 -6.33 9.16
N ASP A 75 -16.78 -5.04 9.00
CA ASP A 75 -18.13 -4.51 8.74
C ASP A 75 -18.76 -5.07 7.43
N ASN A 76 -17.92 -5.59 6.52
CA ASN A 76 -18.35 -6.14 5.23
C ASN A 76 -18.20 -7.67 5.12
N GLY A 77 -17.82 -8.38 6.19
CA GLY A 77 -17.61 -9.82 6.18
C GLY A 77 -16.41 -10.27 5.34
N ILE A 78 -15.46 -9.39 5.08
CA ILE A 78 -14.24 -9.66 4.29
C ILE A 78 -13.10 -10.04 5.23
N LYS A 79 -12.44 -11.15 4.96
CA LYS A 79 -11.27 -11.58 5.73
C LYS A 79 -10.03 -10.77 5.35
N PHE A 80 -9.53 -9.99 6.29
CA PHE A 80 -8.40 -9.09 6.09
C PHE A 80 -7.05 -9.73 6.47
N TYR A 81 -6.03 -9.50 5.63
CA TYR A 81 -4.66 -9.97 5.84
C TYR A 81 -3.65 -8.84 5.64
N HIS A 82 -2.62 -8.83 6.44
CA HIS A 82 -1.46 -7.95 6.27
C HIS A 82 -0.21 -8.60 6.85
N PRO A 83 1.00 -8.34 6.31
CA PRO A 83 2.24 -8.81 6.89
C PRO A 83 2.57 -8.03 8.18
N SER A 84 3.52 -8.54 8.98
CA SER A 84 4.10 -7.75 10.05
C SER A 84 4.80 -6.50 9.47
N PRO A 85 4.91 -5.39 10.24
CA PRO A 85 5.48 -4.14 9.71
C PRO A 85 6.88 -4.30 9.09
N ILE A 86 7.73 -5.14 9.69
CA ILE A 86 9.09 -5.40 9.19
C ILE A 86 9.12 -6.08 7.81
N LEU A 87 8.04 -6.77 7.43
CA LEU A 87 7.92 -7.46 6.13
C LEU A 87 7.14 -6.64 5.09
N CYS A 88 6.71 -5.42 5.42
CA CYS A 88 5.98 -4.57 4.49
C CYS A 88 6.88 -3.89 3.47
N THR A 89 8.14 -3.64 3.81
CA THR A 89 9.16 -3.09 2.89
C THR A 89 9.98 -4.22 2.28
N ASP A 90 10.84 -3.87 1.32
CA ASP A 90 11.73 -4.81 0.65
C ASP A 90 12.55 -5.59 1.68
N ASN A 91 12.55 -6.91 1.54
CA ASN A 91 13.27 -7.80 2.44
C ASN A 91 13.65 -9.10 1.73
N ALA A 92 14.74 -9.74 2.19
CA ALA A 92 15.24 -10.97 1.61
C ALA A 92 14.28 -12.18 1.77
N ALA A 93 13.45 -12.17 2.81
CA ALA A 93 12.52 -13.28 3.07
C ALA A 93 11.45 -13.40 1.96
N MET A 94 10.94 -12.28 1.43
CA MET A 94 9.97 -12.31 0.34
C MET A 94 10.58 -12.84 -0.96
N ILE A 95 11.83 -12.51 -1.24
CA ILE A 95 12.57 -13.00 -2.41
C ILE A 95 12.86 -14.50 -2.26
N GLY A 96 13.31 -14.92 -1.08
CA GLY A 96 13.53 -16.33 -0.78
C GLY A 96 12.26 -17.18 -0.88
N ALA A 97 11.12 -16.65 -0.43
CA ALA A 97 9.82 -17.31 -0.57
C ALA A 97 9.42 -17.45 -2.04
N ALA A 98 9.54 -16.39 -2.84
CA ALA A 98 9.25 -16.45 -4.27
C ALA A 98 10.16 -17.47 -4.99
N ALA A 99 11.46 -17.42 -4.74
CA ALA A 99 12.42 -18.36 -5.29
C ALA A 99 12.13 -19.83 -4.91
N TYR A 100 11.68 -20.08 -3.68
CA TYR A 100 11.30 -21.42 -3.24
C TYR A 100 10.15 -22.00 -4.07
N TYR A 101 9.10 -21.20 -4.31
CA TYR A 101 7.97 -21.66 -5.11
C TYR A 101 8.33 -21.85 -6.58
N GLU A 102 9.14 -20.98 -7.16
CA GLU A 102 9.66 -21.15 -8.53
C GLU A 102 10.54 -22.41 -8.63
N TYR A 103 11.42 -22.63 -7.65
CA TYR A 103 12.24 -23.85 -7.58
C TYR A 103 11.36 -25.11 -7.56
N LYS A 104 10.29 -25.14 -6.76
CA LYS A 104 9.35 -26.27 -6.72
C LYS A 104 8.58 -26.44 -8.02
N ALA A 105 8.29 -25.37 -8.74
CA ALA A 105 7.68 -25.41 -10.08
C ALA A 105 8.64 -25.84 -11.19
N GLY A 106 9.91 -26.13 -10.86
CA GLY A 106 10.90 -26.58 -11.83
C GLY A 106 11.64 -25.45 -12.56
N VAL A 107 11.37 -24.19 -12.20
CA VAL A 107 12.07 -23.04 -12.81
C VAL A 107 13.54 -23.06 -12.41
N ARG A 108 14.42 -22.93 -13.37
CA ARG A 108 15.88 -22.84 -13.19
C ARG A 108 16.42 -21.77 -14.12
N SER A 109 17.35 -21.00 -13.61
CA SER A 109 18.07 -20.00 -14.40
C SER A 109 19.46 -20.50 -14.76
N SER A 110 19.96 -20.03 -15.89
CA SER A 110 21.35 -20.27 -16.33
C SER A 110 22.28 -19.19 -15.75
N TRP A 111 23.57 -19.30 -16.05
CA TRP A 111 24.59 -18.37 -15.55
C TRP A 111 24.57 -16.99 -16.23
N ASP A 112 23.76 -16.80 -17.25
CA ASP A 112 23.53 -15.54 -17.95
C ASP A 112 22.36 -14.73 -17.34
N LEU A 113 21.76 -15.22 -16.23
CA LEU A 113 20.72 -14.49 -15.51
C LEU A 113 21.18 -13.07 -15.17
N ASN A 114 20.40 -12.10 -15.60
CA ASN A 114 20.66 -10.69 -15.34
C ASN A 114 19.38 -9.96 -14.89
N ALA A 115 19.54 -8.82 -14.23
CA ALA A 115 18.43 -8.00 -13.84
C ALA A 115 17.77 -7.31 -15.04
N VAL A 116 16.44 -7.33 -15.10
CA VAL A 116 15.66 -6.64 -16.14
C VAL A 116 14.87 -5.53 -15.46
N PRO A 117 15.32 -4.25 -15.52
CA PRO A 117 14.81 -3.17 -14.68
C PRO A 117 13.37 -2.77 -14.97
N ASN A 118 12.85 -3.04 -16.15
CA ASN A 118 11.50 -2.62 -16.58
C ASN A 118 10.60 -3.81 -16.93
N LEU A 119 10.83 -4.96 -16.29
CA LEU A 119 10.02 -6.14 -16.51
C LEU A 119 8.55 -5.84 -16.09
N LYS A 120 7.61 -6.14 -16.98
CA LYS A 120 6.18 -5.94 -16.66
C LYS A 120 5.69 -7.04 -15.73
N LEU A 121 4.63 -6.73 -14.99
CA LEU A 121 4.01 -7.69 -14.09
C LEU A 121 3.54 -8.93 -14.89
N GLY A 122 4.01 -10.12 -14.48
CA GLY A 122 3.70 -11.39 -15.16
C GLY A 122 4.62 -11.77 -16.32
N GLU A 123 5.53 -10.91 -16.75
CA GLU A 123 6.61 -11.27 -17.67
C GLU A 123 7.74 -12.00 -16.92
N LYS A 124 8.40 -12.94 -17.60
CA LYS A 124 9.55 -13.71 -17.08
C LYS A 124 10.75 -13.56 -18.03
#